data_723e478fdea82cccbd65597161680e83
#
_entry.id   723e478fdea82cccbd65597161680e83
#
_cell.length_a   1.000
_cell.length_b   1.000
_cell.length_c   1.000
_cell.angle_alpha   90.00
_cell.angle_beta   90.00
_cell.angle_gamma   90.00
#
_symmetry.space_group_name_H-M   'P 1'
#
loop_
_entity.id
_entity.type
_entity.pdbx_description
1 polymer ?
#
loop_
_entity_poly.entity_id
_entity_poly.type
_entity_poly.pdbx_seq_one_letter_code
_entity_poly.pdbx_strand_id
1 'polypeptide(L)'
;MKPAPFDYHIPDSIDQALVLLREHTDTAKILAGGQSLVPAMNFRVVQPSMLIDLNRIKDLDYVREQDRCLHIGAMTRERTLEFDARIAKNAPLLHEATPNIAHPQIRNRGTIGQGIVTLW
;
A
#
# COMPACT_ATOMS: atom_id res chain seq x y z
N MET A 1 -17.11 14.69 -7.88
CA MET A 1 -16.03 14.09 -8.66
C MET A 1 -16.00 12.59 -8.40
N LYS A 2 -15.98 11.82 -9.46
CA LYS A 2 -15.91 10.37 -9.40
C LYS A 2 -14.94 9.87 -10.48
N PRO A 3 -14.28 8.71 -10.26
CA PRO A 3 -13.38 8.13 -11.25
C PRO A 3 -14.11 7.72 -12.52
N ALA A 4 -13.35 7.51 -13.60
CA ALA A 4 -13.82 6.80 -14.76
C ALA A 4 -14.18 5.35 -14.38
N PRO A 5 -15.07 4.67 -15.12
CA PRO A 5 -15.40 3.27 -14.85
C PRO A 5 -14.16 2.36 -14.86
N PHE A 6 -14.12 1.40 -13.95
CA PHE A 6 -13.04 0.40 -13.85
C PHE A 6 -13.59 -0.91 -13.32
N ASP A 7 -12.92 -2.00 -13.65
CA ASP A 7 -13.15 -3.30 -13.04
C ASP A 7 -12.38 -3.41 -11.72
N TYR A 8 -12.96 -4.11 -10.76
CA TYR A 8 -12.37 -4.27 -9.43
C TYR A 8 -12.17 -5.73 -9.07
N HIS A 9 -10.92 -6.09 -8.76
CA HIS A 9 -10.54 -7.43 -8.35
C HIS A 9 -9.85 -7.37 -6.99
N ILE A 10 -10.16 -8.34 -6.12
CA ILE A 10 -9.59 -8.45 -4.79
C ILE A 10 -9.05 -9.87 -4.56
N PRO A 11 -7.84 -10.18 -5.07
CA PRO A 11 -7.25 -11.50 -4.91
C PRO A 11 -6.94 -11.82 -3.44
N ASP A 12 -6.96 -13.11 -3.11
CA ASP A 12 -6.66 -13.60 -1.76
C ASP A 12 -5.18 -14.01 -1.57
N SER A 13 -4.41 -14.07 -2.65
CA SER A 13 -3.01 -14.48 -2.63
C SER A 13 -2.14 -13.63 -3.55
N ILE A 14 -0.84 -13.62 -3.27
CA ILE A 14 0.16 -12.98 -4.13
C ILE A 14 0.15 -13.57 -5.54
N ASP A 15 0.05 -14.91 -5.63
CA ASP A 15 0.03 -15.60 -6.94
C ASP A 15 -1.15 -15.16 -7.80
N GLN A 16 -2.35 -15.07 -7.22
CA GLN A 16 -3.53 -14.56 -7.93
C GLN A 16 -3.35 -13.10 -8.38
N ALA A 17 -2.80 -12.26 -7.52
CA ALA A 17 -2.51 -10.85 -7.86
C ALA A 17 -1.51 -10.75 -9.01
N LEU A 18 -0.47 -11.58 -9.01
CA LEU A 18 0.54 -11.61 -10.07
C LEU A 18 -0.05 -12.09 -11.40
N VAL A 19 -0.94 -13.07 -11.39
CA VAL A 19 -1.65 -13.52 -12.61
C VAL A 19 -2.46 -12.38 -13.20
N LEU A 20 -3.29 -11.72 -12.39
CA LEU A 20 -4.10 -10.57 -12.83
C LEU A 20 -3.23 -9.43 -13.38
N LEU A 21 -2.15 -9.10 -12.69
CA LEU A 21 -1.23 -8.04 -13.12
C LEU A 21 -0.54 -8.38 -14.45
N ARG A 22 -0.15 -9.63 -14.64
CA ARG A 22 0.48 -10.10 -15.89
C ARG A 22 -0.48 -10.03 -17.07
N GLU A 23 -1.73 -10.43 -16.87
CA GLU A 23 -2.76 -10.43 -17.91
C GLU A 23 -3.20 -9.00 -18.31
N HIS A 24 -3.09 -8.04 -17.39
CA HIS A 24 -3.59 -6.67 -17.55
C HIS A 24 -2.51 -5.60 -17.30
N THR A 25 -1.26 -5.88 -17.65
CA THR A 25 -0.07 -5.05 -17.35
C THR A 25 -0.27 -3.56 -17.68
N ASP A 26 -0.85 -3.27 -18.86
CA ASP A 26 -0.97 -1.89 -19.35
C ASP A 26 -2.22 -1.16 -18.84
N THR A 27 -3.17 -1.88 -18.28
CA THR A 27 -4.50 -1.34 -17.94
C THR A 27 -4.83 -1.41 -16.46
N ALA A 28 -4.18 -2.28 -15.70
CA ALA A 28 -4.39 -2.46 -14.28
C ALA A 28 -3.49 -1.56 -13.44
N LYS A 29 -4.01 -1.14 -12.29
CA LYS A 29 -3.23 -0.53 -11.21
C LYS A 29 -3.47 -1.29 -9.91
N ILE A 30 -2.40 -1.40 -9.13
CA ILE A 30 -2.47 -2.01 -7.79
C ILE A 30 -3.05 -0.99 -6.81
N LEU A 31 -4.05 -1.42 -6.05
CA LEU A 31 -4.63 -0.67 -4.96
C LEU A 31 -4.10 -1.22 -3.62
N ALA A 32 -3.37 -0.40 -2.90
CA ALA A 32 -2.91 -0.68 -1.54
C ALA A 32 -3.74 0.12 -0.52
N GLY A 33 -3.20 1.17 0.06
CA GLY A 33 -3.91 2.07 0.97
C GLY A 33 -4.93 2.98 0.29
N GLY A 34 -4.75 3.25 -0.99
CA GLY A 34 -5.64 4.08 -1.80
C GLY A 34 -5.52 5.58 -1.58
N GLN A 35 -4.63 6.04 -0.71
CA GLN A 35 -4.59 7.45 -0.30
C GLN A 35 -3.99 8.40 -1.35
N SER A 36 -3.30 7.86 -2.34
CA SER A 36 -2.81 8.63 -3.51
C SER A 36 -3.57 8.26 -4.78
N LEU A 37 -3.77 6.97 -5.02
CA LEU A 37 -4.39 6.47 -6.26
C LEU A 37 -5.86 6.91 -6.37
N VAL A 38 -6.65 6.73 -5.31
CA VAL A 38 -8.08 7.07 -5.34
C VAL A 38 -8.32 8.56 -5.58
N PRO A 39 -7.63 9.50 -4.90
CA PRO A 39 -7.74 10.92 -5.24
C PRO A 39 -7.36 11.22 -6.70
N ALA A 40 -6.26 10.63 -7.20
CA ALA A 40 -5.83 10.82 -8.59
C ALA A 40 -6.87 10.31 -9.60
N MET A 41 -7.54 9.21 -9.29
CA MET A 41 -8.64 8.68 -10.09
C MET A 41 -9.88 9.57 -10.02
N ASN A 42 -10.22 10.11 -8.87
CA ASN A 42 -11.36 11.03 -8.71
C ASN A 42 -11.19 12.30 -9.55
N PHE A 43 -9.97 12.81 -9.63
CA PHE A 43 -9.62 13.93 -10.50
C PHE A 43 -9.38 13.52 -11.97
N ARG A 44 -9.48 12.23 -12.28
CA ARG A 44 -9.22 11.64 -13.61
C ARG A 44 -7.84 11.92 -14.18
N VAL A 45 -6.86 12.17 -13.29
CA VAL A 45 -5.45 12.27 -13.66
C VAL A 45 -4.91 10.90 -14.05
N VAL A 46 -5.40 9.87 -13.38
CA VAL A 46 -5.12 8.45 -13.68
C VAL A 46 -6.45 7.74 -13.91
N GLN A 47 -6.56 7.00 -15.00
CA GLN A 47 -7.80 6.31 -15.38
C GLN A 47 -7.53 4.85 -15.74
N PRO A 48 -7.16 4.01 -14.75
CA PRO A 48 -6.98 2.58 -15.00
C PRO A 48 -8.32 1.95 -15.35
N SER A 49 -8.32 0.97 -16.23
CA SER A 49 -9.51 0.17 -16.51
C SER A 49 -9.74 -0.95 -15.51
N MET A 50 -8.73 -1.24 -14.66
CA MET A 50 -8.82 -2.28 -13.63
C MET A 50 -8.05 -1.88 -12.38
N LEU A 51 -8.61 -2.21 -11.21
CA LEU A 51 -7.93 -2.17 -9.93
C LEU A 51 -7.74 -3.58 -9.37
N ILE A 52 -6.54 -3.86 -8.90
CA ILE A 52 -6.18 -5.09 -8.18
C ILE A 52 -5.92 -4.70 -6.72
N ASP A 53 -6.89 -4.98 -5.86
CA ASP A 53 -6.84 -4.62 -4.43
C ASP A 53 -6.10 -5.69 -3.64
N LEU A 54 -5.01 -5.30 -2.98
CA LEU A 54 -4.16 -6.21 -2.20
C LEU A 54 -4.59 -6.35 -0.72
N ASN A 55 -5.66 -5.70 -0.29
CA ASN A 55 -6.01 -5.65 1.14
C ASN A 55 -6.43 -6.99 1.75
N ARG A 56 -6.74 -8.01 0.96
CA ARG A 56 -7.01 -9.38 1.44
C ARG A 56 -5.76 -10.27 1.55
N ILE A 57 -4.63 -9.85 0.99
CA ILE A 57 -3.40 -10.63 1.00
C ILE A 57 -2.67 -10.41 2.32
N LYS A 58 -2.98 -11.22 3.32
CA LYS A 58 -2.43 -11.09 4.68
C LYS A 58 -0.92 -11.26 4.73
N ASP A 59 -0.35 -12.04 3.82
CA ASP A 59 1.11 -12.29 3.74
C ASP A 59 1.92 -11.03 3.41
N LEU A 60 1.27 -9.94 2.99
CA LEU A 60 1.90 -8.67 2.72
C LEU A 60 1.85 -7.67 3.89
N ASP A 61 1.17 -8.01 4.98
CA ASP A 61 1.05 -7.16 6.18
C ASP A 61 1.76 -7.82 7.36
N TYR A 62 2.99 -7.40 7.62
CA TYR A 62 3.79 -7.95 8.71
C TYR A 62 4.96 -7.03 9.11
N VAL A 63 5.43 -7.21 10.34
CA VAL A 63 6.71 -6.69 10.85
C VAL A 63 7.45 -7.85 11.49
N ARG A 64 8.64 -8.18 11.02
CA ARG A 64 9.46 -9.31 11.52
C ARG A 64 10.90 -8.88 11.74
N GLU A 65 11.45 -9.32 12.85
CA GLU A 65 12.89 -9.25 13.12
C GLU A 65 13.51 -10.60 12.75
N GLN A 66 14.40 -10.63 11.77
CA GLN A 66 15.07 -11.84 11.32
C GLN A 66 16.46 -11.52 10.76
N ASP A 67 17.46 -12.33 11.12
CA ASP A 67 18.84 -12.23 10.58
C ASP A 67 19.44 -10.81 10.70
N ARG A 68 19.20 -10.13 11.83
CA ARG A 68 19.59 -8.75 12.12
C ARG A 68 18.95 -7.71 11.16
N CYS A 69 17.91 -8.09 10.48
CA CYS A 69 17.13 -7.22 9.61
C CYS A 69 15.71 -7.05 10.13
N LEU A 70 15.15 -5.87 9.89
CA LEU A 70 13.74 -5.61 10.10
C LEU A 70 13.02 -5.75 8.75
N HIS A 71 12.14 -6.74 8.65
CA HIS A 71 11.33 -7.00 7.47
C HIS A 71 9.94 -6.41 7.66
N ILE A 72 9.52 -5.56 6.73
CA ILE A 72 8.21 -4.89 6.77
C ILE A 72 7.47 -5.23 5.49
N GLY A 73 6.27 -5.79 5.61
CA GLY A 73 5.42 -6.11 4.48
C GLY A 73 4.90 -4.86 3.78
N ALA A 74 4.76 -4.91 2.46
CA ALA A 74 4.35 -3.76 1.64
C ALA A 74 2.96 -3.22 2.02
N MET A 75 2.07 -4.06 2.55
CA MET A 75 0.72 -3.68 2.99
C MET A 75 0.65 -3.27 4.46
N THR A 76 1.78 -3.23 5.17
CA THR A 76 1.83 -2.72 6.54
C THR A 76 1.39 -1.28 6.58
N ARG A 77 0.44 -0.97 7.46
CA ARG A 77 -0.13 0.37 7.60
C ARG A 77 0.91 1.34 8.18
N GLU A 78 0.88 2.58 7.72
CA GLU A 78 1.71 3.65 8.27
C GLU A 78 1.45 3.81 9.78
N ARG A 79 0.21 3.63 10.23
CA ARG A 79 -0.12 3.59 11.66
C ARG A 79 0.65 2.53 12.43
N THR A 80 0.89 1.35 11.86
CA THR A 80 1.72 0.32 12.49
C THR A 80 3.16 0.79 12.65
N LEU A 81 3.72 1.49 11.65
CA LEU A 81 5.07 2.06 11.74
C LEU A 81 5.18 3.10 12.84
N GLU A 82 4.10 3.84 13.11
CA GLU A 82 4.04 4.88 14.14
C GLU A 82 4.03 4.29 15.57
N PHE A 83 3.40 3.13 15.78
CA PHE A 83 3.14 2.61 17.13
C PHE A 83 3.81 1.28 17.47
N ASP A 84 4.36 0.55 16.51
CA ASP A 84 5.00 -0.75 16.77
C ASP A 84 6.37 -0.56 17.42
N ALA A 85 6.57 -1.20 18.58
CA ALA A 85 7.81 -1.10 19.34
C ALA A 85 9.04 -1.63 18.59
N ARG A 86 8.88 -2.60 17.69
CA ARG A 86 9.96 -3.14 16.84
C ARG A 86 10.47 -2.10 15.86
N ILE A 87 9.57 -1.28 15.33
CA ILE A 87 9.94 -0.16 14.45
C ILE A 87 10.72 0.90 15.24
N ALA A 88 10.21 1.30 16.40
CA ALA A 88 10.87 2.30 17.26
C ALA A 88 12.30 1.85 17.65
N LYS A 89 12.48 0.56 17.96
CA LYS A 89 13.75 -0.02 18.37
C LYS A 89 14.75 -0.16 17.22
N ASN A 90 14.30 -0.70 16.08
CA ASN A 90 15.19 -1.13 15.00
C ASN A 90 15.28 -0.14 13.83
N ALA A 91 14.31 0.74 13.70
CA ALA A 91 14.26 1.75 12.65
C ALA A 91 13.78 3.10 13.22
N PRO A 92 14.55 3.71 14.15
CA PRO A 92 14.10 4.90 14.87
C PRO A 92 13.80 6.08 13.95
N LEU A 93 14.55 6.26 12.87
CA LEU A 93 14.29 7.32 11.88
C LEU A 93 12.94 7.13 11.18
N LEU A 94 12.60 5.91 10.80
CA LEU A 94 11.30 5.58 10.21
C LEU A 94 10.17 5.86 11.21
N HIS A 95 10.36 5.47 12.47
CA HIS A 95 9.41 5.74 13.54
C HIS A 95 9.18 7.25 13.75
N GLU A 96 10.24 8.05 13.81
CA GLU A 96 10.16 9.50 13.95
C GLU A 96 9.54 10.19 12.75
N ALA A 97 9.83 9.71 11.54
CA ALA A 97 9.32 10.31 10.31
C ALA A 97 7.82 10.05 10.08
N THR A 98 7.34 8.89 10.50
CA THR A 98 5.96 8.44 10.22
C THR A 98 4.88 9.41 10.71
N PRO A 99 4.94 10.00 11.94
CA PRO A 99 3.94 10.97 12.39
C PRO A 99 3.83 12.23 11.51
N ASN A 100 4.85 12.52 10.70
CA ASN A 100 4.87 13.65 9.78
C ASN A 100 4.22 13.35 8.41
N ILE A 101 3.81 12.09 8.18
CA ILE A 101 3.07 11.71 6.98
C ILE A 101 1.62 12.17 7.14
N ALA A 102 1.21 13.16 6.35
CA ALA A 102 -0.15 13.67 6.31
C ALA A 102 -0.80 13.82 7.70
N HIS A 103 -1.88 13.12 7.96
CA HIS A 103 -2.60 13.12 9.25
C HIS A 103 -3.08 11.71 9.62
N PRO A 104 -3.56 11.48 10.86
CA PRO A 104 -3.91 10.13 11.35
C PRO A 104 -4.87 9.34 10.46
N GLN A 105 -5.86 10.00 9.87
CA GLN A 105 -6.84 9.36 8.98
C GLN A 105 -6.17 8.75 7.74
N ILE A 106 -5.19 9.45 7.17
CA ILE A 106 -4.39 8.94 6.04
C ILE A 106 -3.53 7.76 6.49
N ARG A 107 -2.83 7.89 7.62
CA ARG A 107 -1.94 6.83 8.15
C ARG A 107 -2.69 5.56 8.57
N ASN A 108 -3.97 5.66 8.91
CA ASN A 108 -4.81 4.50 9.20
C ASN A 108 -5.03 3.60 7.97
N ARG A 109 -4.97 4.16 6.78
CA ARG A 109 -5.21 3.48 5.49
C ARG A 109 -3.94 3.34 4.65
N GLY A 110 -3.08 4.33 4.66
CA GLY A 110 -1.82 4.35 3.94
C GLY A 110 -0.93 3.17 4.30
N THR A 111 -0.13 2.70 3.35
CA THR A 111 0.78 1.57 3.51
C THR A 111 2.19 1.97 3.13
N ILE A 112 3.19 1.31 3.72
CA ILE A 112 4.60 1.61 3.41
C ILE A 112 4.93 1.38 1.93
N GLY A 113 4.38 0.33 1.32
CA GLY A 113 4.60 0.02 -0.10
C GLY A 113 4.04 1.11 -1.02
N GLN A 114 2.85 1.64 -0.72
CA GLN A 114 2.29 2.76 -1.45
C GLN A 114 3.19 4.01 -1.35
N GLY A 115 3.66 4.34 -0.16
CA GLY A 115 4.54 5.48 0.07
C GLY A 115 5.81 5.42 -0.78
N ILE A 116 6.44 4.25 -0.88
CA ILE A 116 7.65 4.05 -1.68
C ILE A 116 7.35 4.16 -3.19
N VAL A 117 6.27 3.53 -3.67
CA VAL A 117 5.94 3.48 -5.11
C VAL A 117 5.44 4.82 -5.64
N THR A 118 4.79 5.64 -4.81
CA THR A 118 4.28 6.95 -5.23
C THR A 118 5.40 7.96 -5.52
N LEU A 119 6.63 7.69 -5.07
CA LEU A 119 7.80 8.53 -5.33
C LEU A 119 8.41 8.32 -6.73
N TRP A 120 7.94 7.36 -7.50
CA TRP A 120 8.37 6.99 -8.85
C TRP A 120 7.19 7.04 -9.83
#